data_f86e6760384999ccb63a14f347802dc4
#
_entry.id   f86e6760384999ccb63a14f347802dc4
#
_cell.length_a   1.000
_cell.length_b   1.000
_cell.length_c   1.000
_cell.angle_alpha   90.00
_cell.angle_beta   90.00
_cell.angle_gamma   90.00
#
_symmetry.space_group_name_H-M   'P 1'
#
loop_
_entity.id
_entity.type
_entity.pdbx_description
1 polymer ?
#
loop_
_entity_poly.entity_id
_entity_poly.type
_entity_poly.pdbx_seq_one_letter_code
_entity_poly.pdbx_strand_id
1 'polypeptide(L)'
;MENITSLNSPHIERVKALIGSRGKKNRELENAFIAEGIQAVREALVPKLGEGLAVKRVYVTENGLTKLSEAMSKDILAKYEVIQVSDQVMSAMADSESPQGIIALCSTKSLKLKDLWQRKPSKIAFFWQIQDPGNAGTVIRTADACGLDAVVFSSESVDIFNPKTVRATVGSLWHIPVIVDINIEEFITEAKENKLQYMH
;
A
#
# COMPACT_ATOMS: atom_id res chain seq x y z
N MET A 1 0.07 7.79 -24.94
CA MET A 1 0.72 7.46 -23.65
C MET A 1 1.91 8.37 -23.50
N GLU A 2 2.03 9.08 -22.40
CA GLU A 2 3.21 9.92 -22.09
C GLU A 2 4.44 9.02 -21.92
N ASN A 3 5.62 9.51 -22.38
CA ASN A 3 6.87 8.76 -22.28
C ASN A 3 7.95 9.63 -21.63
N ILE A 4 8.50 9.18 -20.49
CA ILE A 4 9.52 9.90 -19.73
C ILE A 4 10.85 9.16 -19.85
N THR A 5 11.83 9.83 -20.49
CA THR A 5 13.20 9.31 -20.66
C THR A 5 14.24 10.15 -19.90
N SER A 6 13.88 11.37 -19.47
CA SER A 6 14.77 12.27 -18.74
C SER A 6 14.78 11.98 -17.24
N LEU A 7 15.97 11.89 -16.66
CA LEU A 7 16.15 11.75 -15.20
C LEU A 7 15.79 13.01 -14.40
N ASN A 8 15.63 14.17 -15.07
CA ASN A 8 15.27 15.44 -14.44
C ASN A 8 13.75 15.70 -14.48
N SER A 9 12.95 14.66 -14.46
CA SER A 9 11.49 14.76 -14.46
C SER A 9 10.94 15.00 -13.04
N PRO A 10 9.95 15.90 -12.87
CA PRO A 10 9.23 16.08 -11.60
C PRO A 10 8.58 14.78 -11.07
N HIS A 11 8.23 13.86 -11.97
CA HIS A 11 7.71 12.54 -11.60
C HIS A 11 8.74 11.73 -10.80
N ILE A 12 10.01 11.76 -11.24
CA ILE A 12 11.09 11.05 -10.55
C ILE A 12 11.36 11.67 -9.19
N GLU A 13 11.44 13.00 -9.12
CA GLU A 13 11.67 13.72 -7.87
C GLU A 13 10.58 13.38 -6.84
N ARG A 14 9.33 13.38 -7.28
CA ARG A 14 8.19 13.03 -6.43
C ARG A 14 8.27 11.60 -5.90
N VAL A 15 8.50 10.62 -6.78
CA VAL A 15 8.62 9.21 -6.37
C VAL A 15 9.78 9.03 -5.41
N LYS A 16 10.96 9.60 -5.71
CA LYS A 16 12.13 9.57 -4.82
C LYS A 16 11.85 10.21 -3.45
N ALA A 17 11.09 11.30 -3.41
CA ALA A 17 10.71 11.93 -2.15
C ALA A 17 9.84 11.02 -1.27
N LEU A 18 8.97 10.20 -1.89
CA LEU A 18 8.09 9.27 -1.17
C LEU A 18 8.79 8.00 -0.68
N ILE A 19 9.86 7.53 -1.36
CA ILE A 19 10.58 6.31 -0.99
C ILE A 19 11.85 6.57 -0.16
N GLY A 20 12.43 7.76 -0.23
CA GLY A 20 13.71 8.12 0.37
C GLY A 20 13.69 8.20 1.90
N SER A 21 14.82 8.65 2.47
CA SER A 21 15.04 8.74 3.93
C SER A 21 14.00 9.59 4.69
N ARG A 22 13.44 10.61 4.06
CA ARG A 22 12.34 11.44 4.59
C ARG A 22 10.97 10.99 4.10
N GLY A 23 10.88 9.80 3.53
CA GLY A 23 9.70 9.30 2.85
C GLY A 23 8.44 9.31 3.71
N LYS A 24 8.51 8.94 5.00
CA LYS A 24 7.33 8.98 5.91
C LYS A 24 6.70 10.37 5.94
N LYS A 25 7.49 11.42 6.20
CA LYS A 25 6.99 12.81 6.24
C LYS A 25 6.37 13.23 4.90
N ASN A 26 7.01 12.88 3.79
CA ASN A 26 6.49 13.21 2.47
C ASN A 26 5.20 12.45 2.14
N ARG A 27 5.09 11.16 2.51
CA ARG A 27 3.86 10.37 2.36
C ARG A 27 2.70 10.95 3.15
N GLU A 28 2.95 11.40 4.37
CA GLU A 28 1.95 12.08 5.22
C GLU A 28 1.51 13.41 4.62
N LEU A 29 2.45 14.25 4.16
CA LEU A 29 2.15 15.55 3.56
C LEU A 29 1.37 15.44 2.23
N GLU A 30 1.75 14.48 1.38
CA GLU A 30 1.13 14.30 0.06
C GLU A 30 -0.09 13.38 0.08
N ASN A 31 -0.35 12.70 1.21
CA ASN A 31 -1.32 11.61 1.28
C ASN A 31 -1.13 10.63 0.12
N ALA A 32 0.13 10.18 -0.06
CA ALA A 32 0.51 9.33 -1.18
C ALA A 32 1.63 8.36 -0.79
N PHE A 33 1.67 7.19 -1.43
CA PHE A 33 2.74 6.21 -1.28
C PHE A 33 3.01 5.49 -2.60
N ILE A 34 4.06 4.69 -2.62
CA ILE A 34 4.50 3.95 -3.79
C ILE A 34 4.26 2.46 -3.58
N ALA A 35 3.57 1.85 -4.56
CA ALA A 35 3.49 0.41 -4.73
C ALA A 35 4.42 -0.01 -5.87
N GLU A 36 5.32 -0.95 -5.62
CA GLU A 36 6.31 -1.44 -6.57
C GLU A 36 6.13 -2.94 -6.85
N GLY A 37 6.23 -3.31 -8.12
CA GLY A 37 6.16 -4.67 -8.61
C GLY A 37 4.77 -5.09 -9.08
N ILE A 38 4.74 -6.11 -9.96
CA ILE A 38 3.51 -6.53 -10.65
C ILE A 38 2.40 -6.97 -9.69
N GLN A 39 2.74 -7.71 -8.63
CA GLN A 39 1.74 -8.22 -7.70
C GLN A 39 1.05 -7.09 -6.94
N ALA A 40 1.81 -6.18 -6.33
CA ALA A 40 1.25 -5.06 -5.57
C ALA A 40 0.42 -4.13 -6.46
N VAL A 41 0.94 -3.80 -7.66
CA VAL A 41 0.23 -2.90 -8.59
C VAL A 41 -1.04 -3.54 -9.13
N ARG A 42 -1.03 -4.83 -9.46
CA ARG A 42 -2.22 -5.55 -9.92
C ARG A 42 -3.34 -5.50 -8.88
N GLU A 43 -3.04 -5.78 -7.61
CA GLU A 43 -4.03 -5.72 -6.54
C GLU A 43 -4.50 -4.28 -6.27
N ALA A 44 -3.61 -3.29 -6.43
CA ALA A 44 -3.97 -1.87 -6.32
C ALA A 44 -4.96 -1.42 -7.40
N LEU A 45 -4.84 -1.95 -8.62
CA LEU A 45 -5.72 -1.62 -9.75
C LEU A 45 -7.12 -2.26 -9.66
N VAL A 46 -7.28 -3.31 -8.84
CA VAL A 46 -8.57 -3.99 -8.60
C VAL A 46 -8.80 -4.16 -7.08
N PRO A 47 -8.87 -3.06 -6.31
CA PRO A 47 -8.93 -3.16 -4.86
C PRO A 47 -10.25 -3.78 -4.39
N LYS A 48 -10.17 -4.72 -3.45
CA LYS A 48 -11.36 -5.31 -2.81
C LYS A 48 -12.00 -4.38 -1.78
N LEU A 49 -11.22 -3.47 -1.21
CA LEU A 49 -11.67 -2.52 -0.18
C LEU A 49 -12.37 -1.26 -0.72
N GLY A 50 -12.53 -1.13 -2.03
CA GLY A 50 -13.10 0.07 -2.65
C GLY A 50 -12.12 1.26 -2.67
N GLU A 51 -12.59 2.48 -2.41
CA GLU A 51 -11.86 3.72 -2.69
C GLU A 51 -10.70 4.07 -1.72
N GLY A 52 -10.35 3.19 -0.76
CA GLY A 52 -9.41 3.54 0.32
C GLY A 52 -8.00 3.90 -0.17
N LEU A 53 -7.39 3.04 -1.00
CA LEU A 53 -6.01 3.18 -1.47
C LEU A 53 -5.98 3.31 -3.00
N ALA A 54 -6.59 4.37 -3.52
CA ALA A 54 -6.76 4.57 -4.96
C ALA A 54 -5.43 4.81 -5.68
N VAL A 55 -5.26 4.17 -6.83
CA VAL A 55 -4.15 4.44 -7.75
C VAL A 55 -4.38 5.80 -8.42
N LYS A 56 -3.39 6.68 -8.30
CA LYS A 56 -3.37 8.00 -8.95
C LYS A 56 -2.68 7.94 -10.31
N ARG A 57 -1.65 7.07 -10.45
CA ARG A 57 -0.83 6.97 -11.66
C ARG A 57 -0.03 5.68 -11.66
N VAL A 58 0.22 5.13 -12.84
CA VAL A 58 1.06 3.94 -13.03
C VAL A 58 2.24 4.30 -13.93
N TYR A 59 3.44 3.93 -13.54
CA TYR A 59 4.66 4.05 -14.34
C TYR A 59 5.11 2.66 -14.77
N VAL A 60 5.40 2.50 -16.06
CA VAL A 60 5.77 1.19 -16.62
C VAL A 60 6.93 1.33 -17.61
N THR A 61 7.84 0.38 -17.60
CA THR A 61 8.75 0.16 -18.74
C THR A 61 8.01 -0.60 -19.85
N GLU A 62 8.61 -0.75 -21.03
CA GLU A 62 8.04 -1.56 -22.10
C GLU A 62 7.77 -3.00 -21.64
N ASN A 63 8.76 -3.63 -20.98
CA ASN A 63 8.61 -4.98 -20.40
C ASN A 63 7.55 -5.00 -19.27
N GLY A 64 7.54 -3.97 -18.42
CA GLY A 64 6.53 -3.83 -17.36
C GLY A 64 5.11 -3.71 -17.93
N LEU A 65 4.91 -2.96 -18.99
CA LEU A 65 3.63 -2.81 -19.67
C LEU A 65 3.16 -4.15 -20.27
N THR A 66 4.07 -4.91 -20.89
CA THR A 66 3.77 -6.25 -21.43
C THR A 66 3.27 -7.16 -20.31
N LYS A 67 4.01 -7.29 -19.20
CA LYS A 67 3.60 -8.10 -18.03
C LYS A 67 2.27 -7.67 -17.44
N LEU A 68 2.04 -6.36 -17.34
CA LEU A 68 0.80 -5.83 -16.79
C LEU A 68 -0.39 -6.13 -17.73
N SER A 69 -0.18 -6.03 -19.04
CA SER A 69 -1.20 -6.32 -20.07
C SER A 69 -1.56 -7.81 -20.17
N GLU A 70 -0.62 -8.70 -19.84
CA GLU A 70 -0.86 -10.14 -19.72
C GLU A 70 -1.66 -10.48 -18.46
N ALA A 71 -1.43 -9.75 -17.37
CA ALA A 71 -2.05 -9.99 -16.08
C ALA A 71 -3.42 -9.33 -15.91
N MET A 72 -3.78 -8.35 -16.76
CA MET A 72 -4.97 -7.51 -16.59
C MET A 72 -5.65 -7.21 -17.91
N SER A 73 -6.99 -7.05 -17.88
CA SER A 73 -7.74 -6.64 -19.06
C SER A 73 -7.46 -5.19 -19.46
N LYS A 74 -7.56 -4.91 -20.76
CA LYS A 74 -7.39 -3.55 -21.30
C LYS A 74 -8.40 -2.55 -20.72
N ASP A 75 -9.62 -3.00 -20.42
CA ASP A 75 -10.68 -2.16 -19.85
C ASP A 75 -10.34 -1.66 -18.43
N ILE A 76 -9.60 -2.47 -17.67
CA ILE A 76 -9.12 -2.06 -16.33
C ILE A 76 -8.01 -1.02 -16.50
N LEU A 77 -7.03 -1.29 -17.35
CA LEU A 77 -5.90 -0.38 -17.56
C LEU A 77 -6.34 0.97 -18.14
N ALA A 78 -7.36 1.00 -18.99
CA ALA A 78 -7.90 2.21 -19.58
C ALA A 78 -8.50 3.19 -18.55
N LYS A 79 -8.77 2.74 -17.32
CA LYS A 79 -9.29 3.60 -16.23
C LYS A 79 -8.18 4.42 -15.53
N TYR A 80 -6.93 4.12 -15.81
CA TYR A 80 -5.79 4.71 -15.10
C TYR A 80 -4.88 5.49 -16.03
N GLU A 81 -4.24 6.50 -15.48
CA GLU A 81 -3.16 7.22 -16.16
C GLU A 81 -1.90 6.34 -16.13
N VAL A 82 -1.56 5.77 -17.29
CA VAL A 82 -0.35 4.94 -17.48
C VAL A 82 0.69 5.75 -18.23
N ILE A 83 1.86 5.92 -17.61
CA ILE A 83 3.01 6.64 -18.16
C ILE A 83 4.12 5.63 -18.46
N GLN A 84 4.62 5.65 -19.68
CA GLN A 84 5.77 4.85 -20.04
C GLN A 84 7.06 5.57 -19.61
N VAL A 85 8.01 4.80 -19.10
CA VAL A 85 9.31 5.31 -18.67
C VAL A 85 10.42 4.41 -19.20
N SER A 86 11.63 4.98 -19.39
CA SER A 86 12.80 4.17 -19.74
C SER A 86 13.24 3.31 -18.54
N ASP A 87 14.00 2.22 -18.79
CA ASP A 87 14.56 1.37 -17.72
C ASP A 87 15.46 2.17 -16.77
N GLN A 88 16.19 3.16 -17.30
CA GLN A 88 17.03 4.04 -16.49
C GLN A 88 16.19 4.92 -15.55
N VAL A 89 15.07 5.46 -16.03
CA VAL A 89 14.11 6.22 -15.22
C VAL A 89 13.46 5.32 -14.18
N MET A 90 13.03 4.12 -14.57
CA MET A 90 12.45 3.13 -13.65
C MET A 90 13.43 2.77 -12.52
N SER A 91 14.69 2.50 -12.85
CA SER A 91 15.72 2.22 -11.84
C SER A 91 15.95 3.39 -10.88
N ALA A 92 15.82 4.62 -11.37
CA ALA A 92 15.92 5.82 -10.53
C ALA A 92 14.70 6.04 -9.63
N MET A 93 13.53 5.51 -9.98
CA MET A 93 12.27 5.62 -9.24
C MET A 93 12.04 4.45 -8.26
N ALA A 94 12.71 3.32 -8.47
CA ALA A 94 12.50 2.12 -7.66
C ALA A 94 13.22 2.19 -6.31
N ASP A 95 12.65 1.49 -5.32
CA ASP A 95 13.29 1.23 -4.02
C ASP A 95 14.05 -0.12 -4.05
N SER A 96 13.66 -1.05 -4.91
CA SER A 96 14.36 -2.32 -5.09
C SER A 96 15.57 -2.19 -6.01
N GLU A 97 16.59 -3.02 -5.76
CA GLU A 97 17.79 -3.08 -6.61
C GLU A 97 17.52 -3.63 -8.03
N SER A 98 16.49 -4.46 -8.15
CA SER A 98 16.08 -5.09 -9.41
C SER A 98 14.60 -4.86 -9.68
N PRO A 99 14.20 -3.66 -10.14
CA PRO A 99 12.81 -3.32 -10.34
C PRO A 99 12.17 -4.17 -11.45
N GLN A 100 10.91 -4.56 -11.22
CA GLN A 100 10.14 -5.34 -12.19
C GLN A 100 9.58 -4.49 -13.35
N GLY A 101 9.90 -3.21 -13.41
CA GLY A 101 9.46 -2.30 -14.45
C GLY A 101 8.05 -1.74 -14.24
N ILE A 102 7.50 -1.82 -13.04
CA ILE A 102 6.14 -1.36 -12.73
C ILE A 102 6.10 -0.70 -11.35
N ILE A 103 5.60 0.53 -11.30
CA ILE A 103 5.40 1.31 -10.07
C ILE A 103 4.04 1.99 -10.14
N ALA A 104 3.28 2.00 -9.05
CA ALA A 104 2.07 2.81 -8.92
C ALA A 104 2.21 3.84 -7.81
N LEU A 105 1.78 5.07 -8.10
CA LEU A 105 1.53 6.12 -7.12
C LEU A 105 0.11 5.96 -6.60
N CYS A 106 -0.03 5.70 -5.31
CA CYS A 106 -1.31 5.46 -4.65
C CYS A 106 -1.61 6.53 -3.61
N SER A 107 -2.90 6.75 -3.29
CA SER A 107 -3.31 7.59 -2.16
C SER A 107 -3.24 6.83 -0.85
N THR A 108 -2.93 7.54 0.25
CA THR A 108 -3.04 7.01 1.61
C THR A 108 -4.36 7.48 2.22
N LYS A 109 -5.45 6.76 2.05
CA LYS A 109 -6.66 7.05 2.81
C LYS A 109 -6.72 6.09 3.99
N SER A 110 -6.28 6.56 5.16
CA SER A 110 -6.37 5.77 6.39
C SER A 110 -7.82 5.59 6.80
N LEU A 111 -8.23 4.35 7.03
CA LEU A 111 -9.46 4.05 7.73
C LEU A 111 -9.29 4.42 9.21
N LYS A 112 -10.32 4.98 9.82
CA LYS A 112 -10.35 5.26 11.25
C LYS A 112 -10.98 4.09 12.00
N LEU A 113 -10.67 3.97 13.28
CA LEU A 113 -11.23 2.91 14.12
C LEU A 113 -12.77 2.91 14.11
N LYS A 114 -13.39 4.09 14.16
CA LYS A 114 -14.85 4.23 14.03
C LYS A 114 -15.45 3.66 12.74
N ASP A 115 -14.70 3.74 11.63
CA ASP A 115 -15.16 3.20 10.34
C ASP A 115 -15.10 1.66 10.34
N LEU A 116 -14.17 1.10 11.10
CA LEU A 116 -14.07 -0.34 11.32
C LEU A 116 -15.30 -0.87 12.07
N TRP A 117 -15.70 -0.22 13.17
CA TRP A 117 -16.84 -0.68 13.98
C TRP A 117 -18.17 -0.64 13.21
N GLN A 118 -18.33 0.30 12.29
CA GLN A 118 -19.51 0.33 11.40
C GLN A 118 -19.63 -0.91 10.51
N ARG A 119 -18.52 -1.59 10.22
CA ARG A 119 -18.48 -2.84 9.44
C ARG A 119 -18.82 -4.07 10.25
N LYS A 120 -19.00 -3.94 11.59
CA LYS A 120 -19.28 -5.03 12.53
C LYS A 120 -18.29 -6.20 12.40
N PRO A 121 -16.98 -5.95 12.54
CA PRO A 121 -15.97 -6.97 12.39
C PRO A 121 -16.12 -8.05 13.47
N SER A 122 -15.80 -9.28 13.13
CA SER A 122 -15.82 -10.43 14.04
C SER A 122 -14.42 -10.89 14.44
N LYS A 123 -13.42 -10.63 13.59
CA LYS A 123 -12.04 -11.07 13.79
C LYS A 123 -11.06 -9.95 13.43
N ILE A 124 -10.38 -9.42 14.42
CA ILE A 124 -9.39 -8.36 14.27
C ILE A 124 -8.06 -8.83 14.85
N ALA A 125 -6.95 -8.59 14.15
CA ALA A 125 -5.62 -8.70 14.71
C ALA A 125 -5.12 -7.34 15.14
N PHE A 126 -4.71 -7.21 16.42
CA PHE A 126 -4.06 -6.02 16.95
C PHE A 126 -2.57 -6.32 17.18
N PHE A 127 -1.70 -5.49 16.64
CA PHE A 127 -0.25 -5.62 16.76
C PHE A 127 0.33 -4.40 17.49
N TRP A 128 1.06 -4.68 18.56
CA TRP A 128 1.66 -3.66 19.38
C TRP A 128 3.12 -3.42 19.00
N GLN A 129 3.44 -2.14 18.68
CA GLN A 129 4.79 -1.65 18.44
C GLN A 129 5.64 -2.49 17.46
N ILE A 130 5.04 -2.93 16.36
CA ILE A 130 5.79 -3.60 15.29
C ILE A 130 6.77 -2.61 14.66
N GLN A 131 8.08 -2.90 14.75
CA GLN A 131 9.15 -2.01 14.27
C GLN A 131 9.73 -2.43 12.91
N ASP A 132 9.73 -3.72 12.59
CA ASP A 132 10.28 -4.21 11.32
C ASP A 132 9.25 -4.12 10.18
N PRO A 133 9.60 -3.45 9.05
CA PRO A 133 8.70 -3.33 7.89
C PRO A 133 8.32 -4.67 7.26
N GLY A 134 9.23 -5.66 7.28
CA GLY A 134 8.97 -6.99 6.74
C GLY A 134 7.95 -7.75 7.60
N ASN A 135 8.08 -7.65 8.93
CA ASN A 135 7.13 -8.24 9.86
C ASN A 135 5.74 -7.58 9.72
N ALA A 136 5.68 -6.25 9.62
CA ALA A 136 4.42 -5.55 9.41
C ALA A 136 3.70 -6.02 8.12
N GLY A 137 4.43 -6.13 7.02
CA GLY A 137 3.86 -6.67 5.78
C GLY A 137 3.45 -8.14 5.89
N THR A 138 4.23 -8.95 6.60
CA THR A 138 3.93 -10.38 6.81
C THR A 138 2.66 -10.58 7.62
N VAL A 139 2.46 -9.82 8.71
CA VAL A 139 1.25 -9.96 9.54
C VAL A 139 0.00 -9.49 8.81
N ILE A 140 0.10 -8.44 7.96
CA ILE A 140 -1.01 -8.01 7.08
C ILE A 140 -1.38 -9.15 6.12
N ARG A 141 -0.40 -9.73 5.44
CA ARG A 141 -0.62 -10.84 4.51
C ARG A 141 -1.20 -12.07 5.18
N THR A 142 -0.71 -12.41 6.38
CA THR A 142 -1.22 -13.54 7.14
C THR A 142 -2.65 -13.32 7.59
N ALA A 143 -2.99 -12.12 8.08
CA ALA A 143 -4.34 -11.77 8.47
C ALA A 143 -5.34 -11.86 7.29
N ASP A 144 -4.95 -11.36 6.11
CA ASP A 144 -5.75 -11.49 4.89
C ASP A 144 -5.97 -12.98 4.52
N ALA A 145 -4.91 -13.78 4.52
CA ALA A 145 -4.99 -15.21 4.22
C ALA A 145 -5.85 -15.99 5.21
N CYS A 146 -5.85 -15.60 6.49
CA CYS A 146 -6.67 -16.20 7.54
C CYS A 146 -8.13 -15.68 7.55
N GLY A 147 -8.48 -14.78 6.67
CA GLY A 147 -9.83 -14.22 6.59
C GLY A 147 -10.21 -13.38 7.82
N LEU A 148 -9.28 -12.57 8.33
CA LEU A 148 -9.57 -11.57 9.34
C LEU A 148 -10.27 -10.36 8.70
N ASP A 149 -11.07 -9.66 9.48
CA ASP A 149 -11.84 -8.49 9.02
C ASP A 149 -11.01 -7.21 9.02
N ALA A 150 -9.96 -7.14 9.83
CA ALA A 150 -9.03 -6.01 9.89
C ALA A 150 -7.72 -6.34 10.60
N VAL A 151 -6.72 -5.49 10.34
CA VAL A 151 -5.47 -5.41 11.09
C VAL A 151 -5.36 -4.02 11.69
N VAL A 152 -5.02 -3.95 12.98
CA VAL A 152 -4.81 -2.69 13.71
C VAL A 152 -3.39 -2.66 14.26
N PHE A 153 -2.67 -1.58 14.00
CA PHE A 153 -1.35 -1.32 14.56
C PHE A 153 -1.44 -0.23 15.62
N SER A 154 -0.77 -0.47 16.72
CA SER A 154 -0.64 0.55 17.78
C SER A 154 0.17 1.75 17.30
N SER A 155 0.04 2.85 18.03
CA SER A 155 0.99 3.97 17.97
C SER A 155 2.44 3.45 18.11
N GLU A 156 3.39 4.19 17.53
CA GLU A 156 4.80 3.82 17.50
C GLU A 156 5.14 2.58 16.65
N SER A 157 4.20 2.03 15.90
CA SER A 157 4.50 1.00 14.91
C SER A 157 5.15 1.60 13.65
N VAL A 158 5.82 0.74 12.89
CA VAL A 158 6.44 1.13 11.61
C VAL A 158 5.39 1.66 10.63
N ASP A 159 5.81 2.56 9.76
CA ASP A 159 4.96 3.07 8.69
C ASP A 159 4.59 1.96 7.70
N ILE A 160 3.30 1.61 7.65
CA ILE A 160 2.77 0.57 6.77
C ILE A 160 2.87 0.93 5.28
N PHE A 161 3.01 2.21 4.96
CA PHE A 161 3.22 2.70 3.60
C PHE A 161 4.70 2.81 3.21
N ASN A 162 5.61 2.38 4.09
CA ASN A 162 7.01 2.20 3.75
C ASN A 162 7.13 1.21 2.57
N PRO A 163 7.94 1.50 1.52
CA PRO A 163 8.08 0.64 0.35
C PRO A 163 8.37 -0.82 0.68
N LYS A 164 9.22 -1.08 1.68
CA LYS A 164 9.54 -2.44 2.14
C LYS A 164 8.31 -3.14 2.75
N THR A 165 7.52 -2.42 3.54
CA THR A 165 6.26 -2.96 4.09
C THR A 165 5.27 -3.27 2.98
N VAL A 166 5.03 -2.31 2.08
CA VAL A 166 4.09 -2.48 0.96
C VAL A 166 4.45 -3.70 0.12
N ARG A 167 5.73 -3.89 -0.24
CA ARG A 167 6.19 -5.09 -0.96
C ARG A 167 5.94 -6.37 -0.16
N ALA A 168 6.21 -6.37 1.13
CA ALA A 168 6.05 -7.55 1.99
C ALA A 168 4.58 -7.97 2.16
N THR A 169 3.61 -7.08 1.93
CA THR A 169 2.18 -7.43 1.93
C THR A 169 1.76 -8.25 0.72
N VAL A 170 2.53 -8.26 -0.35
CA VAL A 170 2.25 -8.97 -1.61
C VAL A 170 0.84 -8.65 -2.16
N GLY A 171 0.36 -7.42 -1.94
CA GLY A 171 -0.96 -6.96 -2.38
C GLY A 171 -2.07 -7.02 -1.35
N SER A 172 -1.91 -7.71 -0.21
CA SER A 172 -2.95 -7.81 0.82
C SER A 172 -3.36 -6.47 1.41
N LEU A 173 -2.53 -5.43 1.27
CA LEU A 173 -2.87 -4.07 1.69
C LEU A 173 -4.16 -3.53 1.04
N TRP A 174 -4.52 -4.01 -0.15
CA TRP A 174 -5.75 -3.66 -0.86
C TRP A 174 -6.92 -4.61 -0.61
N HIS A 175 -6.72 -5.65 0.20
CA HIS A 175 -7.73 -6.67 0.49
C HIS A 175 -8.34 -6.53 1.87
N ILE A 176 -7.56 -6.15 2.87
CA ILE A 176 -7.95 -6.10 4.28
C ILE A 176 -7.79 -4.68 4.83
N PRO A 177 -8.75 -4.16 5.60
CA PRO A 177 -8.59 -2.88 6.30
C PRO A 177 -7.38 -2.89 7.21
N VAL A 178 -6.50 -1.89 7.07
CA VAL A 178 -5.37 -1.68 7.96
C VAL A 178 -5.52 -0.31 8.62
N ILE A 179 -5.59 -0.31 9.94
CA ILE A 179 -5.74 0.89 10.76
C ILE A 179 -4.45 1.06 11.57
N VAL A 180 -3.96 2.28 11.64
CA VAL A 180 -2.68 2.59 12.28
C VAL A 180 -2.82 3.67 13.32
N ASP A 181 -1.79 3.80 14.14
CA ASP A 181 -1.66 4.85 15.15
C ASP A 181 -2.78 4.82 16.21
N ILE A 182 -3.12 3.61 16.65
CA ILE A 182 -4.18 3.39 17.64
C ILE A 182 -3.58 3.17 19.04
N ASN A 183 -4.13 3.88 20.02
CA ASN A 183 -3.83 3.62 21.42
C ASN A 183 -4.45 2.28 21.84
N ILE A 184 -3.68 1.45 22.53
CA ILE A 184 -4.13 0.11 22.94
C ILE A 184 -5.31 0.16 23.91
N GLU A 185 -5.34 1.11 24.83
CA GLU A 185 -6.41 1.25 25.83
C GLU A 185 -7.73 1.68 25.15
N GLU A 186 -7.64 2.61 24.20
CA GLU A 186 -8.75 3.01 23.34
C GLU A 186 -9.30 1.82 22.56
N PHE A 187 -8.41 1.05 21.90
CA PHE A 187 -8.83 -0.12 21.14
C PHE A 187 -9.53 -1.17 22.02
N ILE A 188 -8.98 -1.49 23.19
CA ILE A 188 -9.57 -2.46 24.11
C ILE A 188 -10.94 -2.00 24.59
N THR A 189 -11.09 -0.71 24.91
CA THR A 189 -12.36 -0.13 25.37
C THR A 189 -13.41 -0.25 24.27
N GLU A 190 -13.13 0.22 23.06
CA GLU A 190 -14.06 0.15 21.94
C GLU A 190 -14.36 -1.28 21.50
N ALA A 191 -13.39 -2.20 21.56
CA ALA A 191 -13.59 -3.61 21.24
C ALA A 191 -14.60 -4.26 22.21
N LYS A 192 -14.53 -3.96 23.52
CA LYS A 192 -15.51 -4.42 24.53
C LYS A 192 -16.92 -3.87 24.26
N GLU A 193 -17.03 -2.57 23.95
CA GLU A 193 -18.30 -1.92 23.60
C GLU A 193 -18.94 -2.59 22.36
N ASN A 194 -18.11 -3.01 21.40
CA ASN A 194 -18.54 -3.73 20.21
C ASN A 194 -18.64 -5.25 20.41
N LYS A 195 -18.57 -5.75 21.65
CA LYS A 195 -18.75 -7.16 22.05
C LYS A 195 -17.73 -8.12 21.44
N LEU A 196 -16.55 -7.63 21.09
CA LEU A 196 -15.45 -8.51 20.68
C LEU A 196 -14.82 -9.16 21.92
N GLN A 197 -14.57 -10.47 21.83
CA GLN A 197 -13.75 -11.20 22.78
C GLN A 197 -12.30 -11.11 22.32
N TYR A 198 -11.38 -10.93 23.25
CA TYR A 198 -9.94 -10.95 22.96
C TYR A 198 -9.28 -12.20 23.52
N MET A 199 -8.34 -12.70 22.75
CA MET A 199 -7.42 -13.77 23.14
C MET A 199 -6.00 -13.20 23.17
N HIS A 200 -5.22 -13.58 24.15
CA HIS A 200 -3.81 -13.21 24.29
C HIS A 200 -2.92 -14.26 23.64
#